data_bd5d2625f2ba5021b1dea5f209ce427a
#
_entry.id   bd5d2625f2ba5021b1dea5f209ce427a
#
_cell.length_a   1.000
_cell.length_b   1.000
_cell.length_c   1.000
_cell.angle_alpha   90.00
_cell.angle_beta   90.00
_cell.angle_gamma   90.00
#
_symmetry.space_group_name_H-M   'P 1'
#
loop_
_entity.id
_entity.type
_entity.pdbx_description
1 polymer ?
#
loop_
_entity_poly.entity_id
_entity_poly.type
_entity_poly.pdbx_seq_one_letter_code
_entity_poly.pdbx_strand_id
1 'polypeptide(L)'
;MPDLSFTAFVVSLASTAAIHLGDLADPSTGQKLDPNLEGAAQMIEILTLLEEKTRGNLTAEERQVLEQILYEVRMRFVQVNSGSQGSQGSQGSRIIVP
;
A
#
# COMPACT_ATOMS: atom_id res chain seq x y z
N MET A 1 -20.15 -10.95 -17.26
CA MET A 1 -19.23 -10.34 -16.31
C MET A 1 -18.06 -11.28 -16.08
N PRO A 2 -16.84 -10.76 -16.14
CA PRO A 2 -15.72 -11.63 -15.88
C PRO A 2 -15.78 -12.16 -14.46
N ASP A 3 -15.20 -13.31 -14.25
CA ASP A 3 -15.18 -13.91 -12.93
C ASP A 3 -14.36 -13.03 -11.99
N LEU A 4 -14.93 -12.78 -10.83
CA LEU A 4 -14.20 -12.08 -9.78
C LEU A 4 -13.27 -13.09 -9.11
N SER A 5 -11.98 -12.79 -9.10
CA SER A 5 -11.02 -13.66 -8.46
C SER A 5 -10.45 -12.96 -7.23
N PHE A 6 -9.96 -13.77 -6.31
CA PHE A 6 -9.31 -13.23 -5.12
C PHE A 6 -8.11 -12.39 -5.53
N THR A 7 -7.31 -12.88 -6.48
CA THR A 7 -6.14 -12.15 -6.96
C THR A 7 -6.53 -10.80 -7.54
N ALA A 8 -7.59 -10.75 -8.36
CA ALA A 8 -8.04 -9.49 -8.94
C ALA A 8 -8.49 -8.52 -7.85
N PHE A 9 -9.16 -9.04 -6.82
CA PHE A 9 -9.59 -8.21 -5.70
C PHE A 9 -8.38 -7.61 -4.96
N VAL A 10 -7.39 -8.44 -4.67
CA VAL A 10 -6.19 -7.98 -3.96
C VAL A 10 -5.44 -6.95 -4.80
N VAL A 11 -5.34 -7.19 -6.12
CA VAL A 11 -4.68 -6.23 -7.01
C VAL A 11 -5.41 -4.90 -7.01
N SER A 12 -6.74 -4.91 -6.96
CA SER A 12 -7.50 -3.67 -6.92
C SER A 12 -7.23 -2.89 -5.63
N LEU A 13 -7.08 -3.59 -4.51
CA LEU A 13 -6.72 -2.93 -3.25
C LEU A 13 -5.31 -2.35 -3.33
N ALA A 14 -4.40 -3.07 -3.95
CA ALA A 14 -3.04 -2.57 -4.14
C ALA A 14 -3.02 -1.31 -4.99
N SER A 15 -3.84 -1.28 -6.04
CA SER A 15 -3.94 -0.11 -6.90
C SER A 15 -4.45 1.10 -6.12
N THR A 16 -5.45 0.89 -5.27
CA THR A 16 -5.96 1.96 -4.42
C THR A 16 -4.88 2.47 -3.48
N ALA A 17 -4.11 1.56 -2.90
CA ALA A 17 -3.00 1.96 -2.04
C ALA A 17 -1.98 2.78 -2.82
N ALA A 18 -1.68 2.39 -4.05
CA ALA A 18 -0.72 3.12 -4.88
C ALA A 18 -1.23 4.52 -5.21
N ILE A 19 -2.53 4.67 -5.40
CA ILE A 19 -3.11 6.00 -5.62
C ILE A 19 -2.91 6.87 -4.38
N HIS A 20 -3.17 6.33 -3.21
CA HIS A 20 -2.97 7.06 -1.96
C HIS A 20 -1.50 7.41 -1.74
N LEU A 21 -0.60 6.57 -2.21
CA LEU A 21 0.84 6.83 -2.08
C LEU A 21 1.36 7.81 -3.13
N GLY A 22 0.52 8.18 -4.08
CA GLY A 22 0.91 9.11 -5.13
C GLY A 22 1.64 8.45 -6.29
N ASP A 23 1.63 7.13 -6.36
CA ASP A 23 2.35 6.40 -7.41
C ASP A 23 1.51 6.18 -8.67
N LEU A 24 0.19 6.20 -8.54
CA LEU A 24 -0.72 6.02 -9.66
C LEU A 24 -1.69 7.19 -9.74
N ALA A 25 -2.08 7.52 -10.96
CA ALA A 25 -3.08 8.57 -11.16
C ALA A 25 -4.45 8.09 -10.69
N ASP A 26 -5.20 9.01 -10.09
CA ASP A 26 -6.59 8.76 -9.72
C ASP A 26 -7.39 8.63 -11.02
N PRO A 27 -8.09 7.50 -11.23
CA PRO A 27 -8.81 7.31 -12.49
C PRO A 27 -9.95 8.31 -12.69
N SER A 28 -10.47 8.90 -11.63
CA SER A 28 -11.56 9.87 -11.77
C SER A 28 -11.07 11.23 -12.27
N THR A 29 -9.81 11.58 -12.03
CA THR A 29 -9.26 12.88 -12.44
C THR A 29 -8.13 12.76 -13.44
N GLY A 30 -7.53 11.57 -13.56
CA GLY A 30 -6.38 11.37 -14.42
C GLY A 30 -5.09 11.95 -13.86
N GLN A 31 -5.08 12.42 -12.64
CA GLN A 31 -3.93 13.06 -12.02
C GLN A 31 -3.46 12.30 -10.81
N LYS A 32 -2.16 12.34 -10.58
CA LYS A 32 -1.60 11.80 -9.36
C LYS A 32 -1.89 12.73 -8.20
N LEU A 33 -2.31 12.14 -7.10
CA LEU A 33 -2.61 12.89 -5.89
C LEU A 33 -1.34 13.08 -5.07
N ASP A 34 -1.37 14.08 -4.20
CA ASP A 34 -0.35 14.17 -3.16
C ASP A 34 -0.47 12.94 -2.27
N PRO A 35 0.65 12.44 -1.74
CA PRO A 35 0.58 11.26 -0.88
C PRO A 35 -0.37 11.46 0.29
N ASN A 36 -1.25 10.48 0.48
CA ASN A 36 -2.18 10.43 1.60
C ASN A 36 -1.78 9.24 2.45
N LEU A 37 -0.90 9.47 3.41
CA LEU A 37 -0.35 8.38 4.21
C LEU A 37 -1.39 7.73 5.10
N GLU A 38 -2.37 8.51 5.57
CA GLU A 38 -3.45 7.94 6.36
C GLU A 38 -4.28 6.95 5.54
N GLY A 39 -4.64 7.34 4.31
CA GLY A 39 -5.37 6.44 3.42
C GLY A 39 -4.55 5.21 3.07
N ALA A 40 -3.25 5.40 2.81
CA ALA A 40 -2.38 4.28 2.51
C ALA A 40 -2.26 3.33 3.70
N ALA A 41 -2.16 3.86 4.91
CA ALA A 41 -2.10 3.04 6.12
C ALA A 41 -3.37 2.22 6.28
N GLN A 42 -4.54 2.80 5.97
CA GLN A 42 -5.79 2.07 6.02
C GLN A 42 -5.80 0.91 5.03
N MET A 43 -5.25 1.12 3.84
CA MET A 43 -5.18 0.04 2.85
C MET A 43 -4.27 -1.09 3.33
N ILE A 44 -3.17 -0.75 3.99
CA ILE A 44 -2.30 -1.77 4.57
C ILE A 44 -3.03 -2.56 5.65
N GLU A 45 -3.81 -1.88 6.49
CA GLU A 45 -4.60 -2.56 7.51
C GLU A 45 -5.64 -3.48 6.90
N ILE A 46 -6.30 -3.02 5.82
CA ILE A 46 -7.29 -3.84 5.12
C ILE A 46 -6.62 -5.09 4.56
N LEU A 47 -5.47 -4.93 3.91
CA LEU A 47 -4.75 -6.07 3.34
C LEU A 47 -4.27 -7.02 4.44
N THR A 48 -3.82 -6.48 5.56
CA THR A 48 -3.39 -7.30 6.68
C THR A 48 -4.55 -8.10 7.27
N LEU A 49 -5.69 -7.42 7.44
CA LEU A 49 -6.89 -8.08 7.94
C LEU A 49 -7.34 -9.17 6.98
N LEU A 50 -7.28 -8.88 5.68
CA LEU A 50 -7.66 -9.86 4.66
C LEU A 50 -6.76 -11.08 4.75
N GLU A 51 -5.47 -10.88 4.94
CA GLU A 51 -4.52 -11.98 5.07
C GLU A 51 -4.87 -12.85 6.28
N GLU A 52 -5.20 -12.22 7.39
CA GLU A 52 -5.57 -12.97 8.60
C GLU A 52 -6.86 -13.75 8.42
N LYS A 53 -7.86 -13.11 7.82
CA LYS A 53 -9.19 -13.71 7.70
C LYS A 53 -9.25 -14.80 6.65
N THR A 54 -8.34 -14.80 5.68
CA THR A 54 -8.31 -15.82 4.63
C THR A 54 -7.26 -16.88 4.88
N ARG A 55 -6.54 -16.81 5.99
CA ARG A 55 -5.47 -17.74 6.28
C ARG A 55 -6.00 -19.17 6.30
N GLY A 56 -5.34 -20.04 5.54
CA GLY A 56 -5.77 -21.41 5.42
C GLY A 56 -6.79 -21.67 4.33
N ASN A 57 -7.29 -20.62 3.68
CA ASN A 57 -8.31 -20.74 2.64
C ASN A 57 -7.84 -20.32 1.27
N LEU A 58 -6.57 -19.93 1.14
CA LEU A 58 -6.03 -19.46 -0.13
C LEU A 58 -5.23 -20.55 -0.82
N THR A 59 -5.27 -20.54 -2.16
CA THR A 59 -4.32 -21.35 -2.89
C THR A 59 -2.92 -20.81 -2.65
N ALA A 60 -1.90 -21.60 -2.98
CA ALA A 60 -0.52 -21.17 -2.83
C ALA A 60 -0.27 -19.89 -3.64
N GLU A 61 -0.85 -19.82 -4.83
CA GLU A 61 -0.67 -18.65 -5.69
C GLU A 61 -1.34 -17.42 -5.10
N GLU A 62 -2.55 -17.58 -4.58
CA GLU A 62 -3.27 -16.45 -3.97
C GLU A 62 -2.52 -15.91 -2.76
N ARG A 63 -2.02 -16.81 -1.94
CA ARG A 63 -1.26 -16.41 -0.75
C ARG A 63 0.02 -15.69 -1.15
N GLN A 64 0.70 -16.19 -2.17
CA GLN A 64 1.94 -15.59 -2.62
C GLN A 64 1.70 -14.16 -3.14
N VAL A 65 0.64 -13.97 -3.92
CA VAL A 65 0.29 -12.64 -4.43
C VAL A 65 -0.01 -11.69 -3.28
N LEU A 66 -0.81 -12.13 -2.32
CA LEU A 66 -1.19 -11.29 -1.19
C LEU A 66 0.03 -10.90 -0.36
N GLU A 67 0.91 -11.85 -0.09
CA GLU A 67 2.12 -11.59 0.69
C GLU A 67 3.04 -10.63 -0.05
N GLN A 68 3.18 -10.83 -1.35
CA GLN A 68 4.02 -9.97 -2.17
C GLN A 68 3.48 -8.53 -2.17
N ILE A 69 2.19 -8.39 -2.36
CA ILE A 69 1.56 -7.07 -2.39
C ILE A 69 1.69 -6.38 -1.04
N LEU A 70 1.43 -7.10 0.05
CA LEU A 70 1.60 -6.53 1.38
C LEU A 70 3.02 -6.02 1.60
N TYR A 71 3.99 -6.83 1.20
CA TYR A 71 5.39 -6.45 1.33
C TYR A 71 5.67 -5.16 0.56
N GLU A 72 5.25 -5.12 -0.70
CA GLU A 72 5.54 -3.99 -1.57
C GLU A 72 4.84 -2.72 -1.11
N VAL A 73 3.59 -2.83 -0.69
CA VAL A 73 2.85 -1.66 -0.22
C VAL A 73 3.47 -1.12 1.06
N ARG A 74 3.84 -2.00 1.98
CA ARG A 74 4.49 -1.58 3.22
C ARG A 74 5.82 -0.91 2.95
N MET A 75 6.62 -1.48 2.06
CA MET A 75 7.90 -0.89 1.70
C MET A 75 7.71 0.48 1.09
N ARG A 76 6.76 0.60 0.18
CA ARG A 76 6.52 1.88 -0.47
C ARG A 76 5.99 2.91 0.51
N PHE A 77 5.14 2.48 1.44
CA PHE A 77 4.64 3.35 2.50
C PHE A 77 5.81 3.93 3.32
N VAL A 78 6.74 3.08 3.71
CA VAL A 78 7.89 3.53 4.48
C VAL A 78 8.72 4.52 3.67
N GLN A 79 8.93 4.26 2.40
CA GLN A 79 9.70 5.16 1.54
C GLN A 79 9.05 6.53 1.43
N VAL A 80 7.74 6.55 1.19
CA VAL A 80 7.02 7.82 1.04
C VAL A 80 6.98 8.56 2.37
N ASN A 81 6.72 7.84 3.46
CA ASN A 81 6.68 8.44 4.78
C ASN A 81 8.03 9.03 5.16
N SER A 82 9.12 8.31 4.89
CA SER A 82 10.46 8.79 5.17
C SER A 82 10.79 10.02 4.33
N GLY A 83 10.40 9.99 3.06
CA GLY A 83 10.62 11.13 2.17
C GLY A 83 9.88 12.37 2.64
N SER A 84 8.62 12.20 3.03
CA SER A 84 7.83 13.31 3.53
C SER A 84 8.41 13.89 4.81
N GLN A 85 8.79 13.01 5.72
CA GLN A 85 9.36 13.46 6.99
C GLN A 85 10.77 13.98 6.82
N GLY A 86 11.51 13.40 5.91
CA GLY A 86 12.86 13.87 5.61
C GLY A 86 12.85 15.30 5.11
N SER A 87 11.83 15.68 4.39
CA SER A 87 11.74 17.03 3.89
C SER A 87 11.45 18.04 5.01
N GLN A 88 11.01 17.56 6.15
CA GLN A 88 10.81 18.39 7.32
C GLN A 88 12.09 18.52 8.14
N GLY A 89 13.08 17.83 7.79
CA GLY A 89 14.37 17.92 8.37
C GLY A 89 14.58 17.11 9.54
N SER A 90 14.71 17.13 9.38
CA SER A 90 15.15 16.82 9.83
C SER A 90 15.36 16.35 10.78
N GLN A 91 15.30 15.99 10.73
CA GLN A 91 15.24 15.60 11.35
C GLN A 91 15.67 15.33 11.94
N GLY A 92 15.94 15.41 11.95
CA GLY A 92 16.24 15.32 12.43
C GLY A 92 16.76 14.77 12.79
N SER A 93 16.98 14.86 12.76
CA SER A 93 17.25 14.50 12.91
C SER A 93 17.64 13.78 13.24
N ARG A 94 17.77 13.94 13.34
CA ARG A 94 17.92 13.39 13.55
C ARG A 94 18.43 12.99 14.02
N ILE A 95 18.58 13.22 14.14
CA ILE A 95 18.85 12.97 14.44
C ILE A 95 19.47 12.59 14.80
N ILE A 96 19.85 12.84 14.73
CA ILE A 96 20.27 12.62 14.96
C ILE A 96 21.04 12.61 15.28
N VAL A 97 21.48 12.93 15.25
CA VAL A 97 21.99 13.14 15.40
C VAL A 97 22.58 13.11 15.80
N PRO A 98 22.98 13.30 15.94
CA PRO A 98 23.43 13.35 16.24
C PRO A 98 23.66 13.12 16.54
#